data_128ae61d212d7a3689457ee419cdb0d4
#
_entry.id   128ae61d212d7a3689457ee419cdb0d4
#
_cell.length_a   1.000
_cell.length_b   1.000
_cell.length_c   1.000
_cell.angle_alpha   90.00
_cell.angle_beta   90.00
_cell.angle_gamma   90.00
#
_symmetry.space_group_name_H-M   'P 1'
#
loop_
_entity.id
_entity.type
_entity.pdbx_description
1 polymer ?
#
loop_
_entity_poly.entity_id
_entity_poly.type
_entity_poly.pdbx_seq_one_letter_code
_entity_poly.pdbx_strand_id
1 'polypeptide(L)'
;MYIGKQRTAPEPVEELEEIILDESRPERRTRMGTLASPLIRQNLTGFLRMNQDVFAWSHEDMPGIDPSVIVHRLNVNPASSPIRQKKRVFAHERDKAIADEVRKLLEVGFIREVYYPD
;
A
#
# COMPACT_ATOMS: atom_id res chain seq x y z
N MET A 1 -7.36 -22.06 -18.69
CA MET A 1 -6.69 -20.79 -18.33
C MET A 1 -7.71 -19.89 -17.66
N TYR A 2 -7.60 -19.71 -16.37
CA TYR A 2 -8.53 -18.87 -15.62
C TYR A 2 -8.08 -17.41 -15.79
N ILE A 3 -8.75 -16.66 -16.65
CA ILE A 3 -8.61 -15.21 -16.71
C ILE A 3 -9.50 -14.67 -15.59
N GLY A 4 -8.92 -14.47 -14.41
CA GLY A 4 -9.61 -13.78 -13.34
C GLY A 4 -10.09 -12.43 -13.83
N LYS A 5 -11.41 -12.14 -13.73
CA LYS A 5 -11.91 -10.79 -13.91
C LYS A 5 -11.06 -9.88 -13.02
N GLN A 6 -10.36 -8.93 -13.63
CA GLN A 6 -9.78 -7.83 -12.86
C GLN A 6 -10.91 -7.19 -12.08
N ARG A 7 -10.90 -7.36 -10.76
CA ARG A 7 -11.78 -6.59 -9.88
C ARG A 7 -11.29 -5.15 -9.97
N THR A 8 -11.97 -4.34 -10.77
CA THR A 8 -11.81 -2.90 -10.69
C THR A 8 -12.17 -2.50 -9.27
N ALA A 9 -11.28 -1.72 -8.62
CA ALA A 9 -11.62 -1.16 -7.33
C ALA A 9 -12.95 -0.40 -7.45
N PRO A 10 -13.86 -0.51 -6.45
CA PRO A 10 -15.11 0.22 -6.48
C PRO A 10 -14.82 1.72 -6.60
N GLU A 11 -15.36 2.34 -7.63
CA GLU A 11 -15.23 3.80 -7.82
C GLU A 11 -16.28 4.52 -6.98
N PRO A 12 -15.95 5.70 -6.43
CA PRO A 12 -16.93 6.54 -5.76
C PRO A 12 -18.07 6.92 -6.70
N VAL A 13 -19.30 6.90 -6.19
CA VAL A 13 -20.52 7.25 -6.94
C VAL A 13 -20.80 8.76 -6.97
N GLU A 14 -20.02 9.56 -6.27
CA GLU A 14 -20.15 10.99 -6.15
C GLU A 14 -18.84 11.71 -6.46
N GLU A 15 -18.94 12.99 -6.75
CA GLU A 15 -17.75 13.85 -6.88
C GLU A 15 -17.01 13.95 -5.55
N LEU A 16 -15.69 13.90 -5.64
CA LEU A 16 -14.81 14.01 -4.49
C LEU A 16 -14.07 15.36 -4.51
N GLU A 17 -14.02 16.00 -3.37
CA GLU A 17 -13.21 17.18 -3.12
C GLU A 17 -11.95 16.79 -2.36
N GLU A 18 -10.81 17.32 -2.79
CA GLU A 18 -9.55 17.11 -2.09
C GLU A 18 -9.44 18.05 -0.90
N ILE A 19 -9.07 17.50 0.26
CA ILE A 19 -8.94 18.24 1.51
C ILE A 19 -7.52 18.04 2.04
N ILE A 20 -6.82 19.14 2.26
CA ILE A 20 -5.51 19.16 2.90
C ILE A 20 -5.72 19.14 4.42
N LEU A 21 -5.14 18.15 5.08
CA LEU A 21 -5.28 17.99 6.52
C LEU A 21 -4.23 18.81 7.29
N ASP A 22 -3.07 19.04 6.71
CA ASP A 22 -1.98 19.81 7.29
C ASP A 22 -1.36 20.73 6.21
N GLU A 23 -1.50 22.03 6.37
CA GLU A 23 -0.97 23.02 5.42
C GLU A 23 0.57 23.01 5.36
N SER A 24 1.23 22.62 6.45
CA SER A 24 2.69 22.48 6.50
C SER A 24 3.19 21.20 5.80
N ARG A 25 2.29 20.25 5.58
CA ARG A 25 2.54 18.95 4.97
C ARG A 25 1.46 18.65 3.91
N PRO A 26 1.53 19.26 2.73
CA PRO A 26 0.48 19.16 1.71
C PRO A 26 0.29 17.75 1.14
N GLU A 27 1.22 16.83 1.39
CA GLU A 27 1.05 15.41 1.11
C GLU A 27 0.01 14.73 2.01
N ARG A 28 -0.28 15.30 3.18
CA ARG A 28 -1.31 14.82 4.10
C ARG A 28 -2.70 15.31 3.69
N ARG A 29 -3.23 14.67 2.67
CA ARG A 29 -4.51 15.00 2.06
C ARG A 29 -5.39 13.78 1.90
N THR A 30 -6.68 14.01 1.86
CA THR A 30 -7.68 13.00 1.61
C THR A 30 -8.73 13.52 0.64
N ARG A 31 -9.62 12.65 0.21
CA ARG A 31 -10.76 13.01 -0.61
C ARG A 31 -12.05 12.80 0.17
N MET A 32 -12.96 13.73 0.05
CA MET A 32 -14.25 13.70 0.71
C MET A 32 -15.37 13.87 -0.30
N GLY A 33 -16.46 13.11 -0.14
CA GLY A 33 -17.65 13.24 -0.96
C GLY A 33 -18.31 14.61 -0.79
N THR A 34 -18.83 15.15 -1.89
CA THR A 34 -19.47 16.47 -1.93
C THR A 34 -20.93 16.46 -1.50
N LEU A 35 -21.58 15.29 -1.46
CA LEU A 35 -23.00 15.15 -1.13
C LEU A 35 -23.31 15.28 0.38
N ALA A 36 -22.33 15.12 1.25
CA ALA A 36 -22.51 15.33 2.67
C ALA A 36 -22.79 16.81 2.97
N SER A 37 -23.64 17.07 4.00
CA SER A 37 -23.95 18.44 4.40
C SER A 37 -22.69 19.21 4.81
N PRO A 38 -22.66 20.55 4.65
CA PRO A 38 -21.48 21.36 5.03
C PRO A 38 -21.07 21.16 6.49
N LEU A 39 -22.01 20.99 7.40
CA LEU A 39 -21.72 20.74 8.81
C LEU A 39 -21.02 19.40 9.03
N ILE A 40 -21.49 18.34 8.39
CA ILE A 40 -20.88 17.01 8.46
C ILE A 40 -19.47 17.05 7.88
N ARG A 41 -19.28 17.69 6.75
CA ARG A 41 -17.99 17.83 6.09
C ARG A 41 -16.99 18.59 6.96
N GLN A 42 -17.43 19.68 7.59
CA GLN A 42 -16.62 20.47 8.52
C GLN A 42 -16.22 19.66 9.75
N ASN A 43 -17.15 18.95 10.37
CA ASN A 43 -16.90 18.13 11.55
C ASN A 43 -15.94 16.98 11.23
N LEU A 44 -16.14 16.31 10.10
CA LEU A 44 -15.27 15.21 9.65
C LEU A 44 -13.85 15.71 9.32
N THR A 45 -13.74 16.85 8.66
CA THR A 45 -12.45 17.47 8.37
C THR A 45 -11.69 17.83 9.65
N GLY A 46 -12.37 18.41 10.62
CA GLY A 46 -11.79 18.70 11.94
C GLY A 46 -11.33 17.44 12.67
N PHE A 47 -12.15 16.39 12.66
CA PHE A 47 -11.82 15.10 13.25
C PHE A 47 -10.58 14.47 12.61
N LEU A 48 -10.49 14.47 11.28
CA LEU A 48 -9.34 13.92 10.55
C LEU A 48 -8.06 14.73 10.82
N ARG A 49 -8.17 16.06 10.91
CA ARG A 49 -7.04 16.93 11.26
C ARG A 49 -6.50 16.68 12.66
N MET A 50 -7.38 16.38 13.61
CA MET A 50 -6.99 16.06 14.98
C MET A 50 -6.37 14.68 15.14
N ASN A 51 -6.61 13.76 14.21
CA ASN A 51 -6.20 12.36 14.28
C ASN A 51 -5.29 11.95 13.12
N GLN A 52 -4.48 12.88 12.61
CA GLN A 52 -3.56 12.60 11.49
C GLN A 52 -2.54 11.51 11.79
N ASP A 53 -2.17 11.36 13.04
CA ASP A 53 -1.16 10.43 13.55
C ASP A 53 -1.60 8.95 13.47
N VAL A 54 -2.89 8.68 13.31
CA VAL A 54 -3.40 7.31 13.16
C VAL A 54 -3.35 6.80 11.71
N PHE A 55 -3.01 7.67 10.76
CA PHE A 55 -2.91 7.30 9.35
C PHE A 55 -1.45 7.12 8.93
N ALA A 56 -1.22 6.14 8.06
CA ALA A 56 0.05 5.99 7.36
C ALA A 56 0.04 6.89 6.11
N TRP A 57 0.95 7.84 6.04
CA TRP A 57 1.10 8.78 4.92
C TRP A 57 2.19 8.35 3.94
N SER A 58 3.10 7.51 4.42
CA SER A 58 4.17 6.91 3.63
C SER A 58 4.37 5.45 4.04
N HIS A 59 5.14 4.70 3.27
CA HIS A 59 5.51 3.33 3.62
C HIS A 59 6.29 3.24 4.94
N GLU A 60 7.02 4.28 5.30
CA GLU A 60 7.77 4.36 6.55
C GLU A 60 6.85 4.43 7.79
N ASP A 61 5.64 4.95 7.62
CA ASP A 61 4.63 5.03 8.69
C ASP A 61 3.92 3.70 8.94
N MET A 62 4.26 2.64 8.20
CA MET A 62 3.66 1.31 8.31
C MET A 62 4.63 0.31 8.95
N PRO A 63 4.91 0.41 10.26
CA PRO A 63 5.69 -0.61 10.95
C PRO A 63 4.95 -1.94 10.91
N GLY A 64 5.66 -3.04 10.81
CA GLY A 64 5.05 -4.36 10.87
C GLY A 64 4.31 -4.58 12.19
N ILE A 65 3.38 -5.52 12.19
CA ILE A 65 2.70 -5.97 13.42
C ILE A 65 3.65 -6.88 14.18
N ASP A 66 3.72 -6.72 15.51
CA ASP A 66 4.52 -7.59 16.37
C ASP A 66 4.09 -9.05 16.17
N PRO A 67 5.03 -9.97 15.88
CA PRO A 67 4.72 -11.39 15.68
C PRO A 67 4.01 -12.07 16.86
N SER A 68 4.12 -11.54 18.08
CA SER A 68 3.40 -12.05 19.24
C SER A 68 1.90 -11.77 19.18
N VAL A 69 1.48 -10.75 18.42
CA VAL A 69 0.07 -10.38 18.24
C VAL A 69 -0.55 -11.23 17.15
N ILE A 70 0.05 -11.25 15.96
CA ILE A 70 -0.42 -12.03 14.83
C ILE A 70 0.70 -12.22 13.81
N VAL A 71 0.71 -13.40 13.19
CA VAL A 71 1.57 -13.68 12.03
C VAL A 71 0.72 -14.24 10.90
N HIS A 72 1.04 -13.85 9.67
CA HIS A 72 0.48 -14.45 8.48
C HIS A 72 1.38 -15.60 8.04
N ARG A 73 0.84 -16.81 8.03
CA ARG A 73 1.54 -17.99 7.52
C ARG A 73 1.10 -18.28 6.10
N LEU A 74 2.06 -18.48 5.21
CA LEU A 74 1.76 -18.93 3.86
C LEU A 74 1.24 -20.37 3.89
N ASN A 75 0.21 -20.63 3.11
CA ASN A 75 -0.34 -21.98 2.95
C ASN A 75 0.54 -22.80 1.98
N VAL A 76 1.74 -23.14 2.43
CA VAL A 76 2.72 -23.91 1.67
C VAL A 76 2.76 -25.33 2.21
N ASN A 77 2.66 -26.33 1.32
CA ASN A 77 2.85 -27.72 1.70
C ASN A 77 4.34 -27.99 1.94
N PRO A 78 4.77 -28.33 3.19
CA PRO A 78 6.18 -28.57 3.49
C PRO A 78 6.77 -29.79 2.79
N ALA A 79 5.92 -30.71 2.29
CA ALA A 79 6.37 -31.87 1.53
C ALA A 79 6.69 -31.53 0.05
N SER A 80 6.32 -30.35 -0.41
CA SER A 80 6.60 -29.89 -1.78
C SER A 80 7.98 -29.22 -1.83
N SER A 81 8.85 -29.73 -2.68
CA SER A 81 10.16 -29.11 -2.90
C SER A 81 10.04 -27.75 -3.57
N PRO A 82 10.82 -26.75 -3.16
CA PRO A 82 10.84 -25.45 -3.81
C PRO A 82 11.32 -25.56 -5.26
N ILE A 83 10.69 -24.79 -6.15
CA ILE A 83 11.04 -24.74 -7.58
C ILE A 83 11.56 -23.36 -7.90
N ARG A 84 12.76 -23.30 -8.49
CA ARG A 84 13.35 -22.06 -9.01
C ARG A 84 12.98 -21.88 -10.46
N GLN A 85 12.26 -20.82 -10.76
CA GLN A 85 11.95 -20.45 -12.15
C GLN A 85 13.09 -19.61 -12.75
N LYS A 86 13.28 -19.73 -14.07
CA LYS A 86 14.19 -18.84 -14.80
C LYS A 86 13.71 -17.40 -14.72
N LYS A 87 14.65 -16.47 -14.55
CA LYS A 87 14.36 -15.04 -14.64
C LYS A 87 13.73 -14.72 -16.00
N ARG A 88 12.60 -14.03 -15.97
CA ARG A 88 11.96 -13.51 -17.18
C ARG A 88 12.73 -12.30 -17.68
N VAL A 89 12.94 -12.23 -18.99
CA VAL A 89 13.53 -11.06 -19.63
C VAL A 89 12.42 -10.12 -20.06
N PHE A 90 12.51 -8.87 -19.66
CA PHE A 90 11.57 -7.81 -20.01
C PHE A 90 12.28 -6.70 -20.81
N ALA A 91 11.50 -5.81 -21.42
CA ALA A 91 12.03 -4.59 -22.00
C ALA A 91 12.71 -3.73 -20.92
N HIS A 92 13.73 -2.95 -21.31
CA HIS A 92 14.54 -2.14 -20.40
C HIS A 92 13.71 -1.24 -19.47
N GLU A 93 12.67 -0.61 -19.98
CA GLU A 93 11.78 0.26 -19.19
C GLU A 93 11.08 -0.50 -18.04
N ARG A 94 10.65 -1.72 -18.32
CA ARG A 94 10.02 -2.58 -17.31
C ARG A 94 11.02 -3.09 -16.29
N ASP A 95 12.22 -3.47 -16.72
CA ASP A 95 13.29 -3.87 -15.82
C ASP A 95 13.68 -2.72 -14.88
N LYS A 96 13.75 -1.49 -15.39
CA LYS A 96 14.00 -0.31 -14.59
C LYS A 96 12.89 -0.07 -13.54
N ALA A 97 11.63 -0.16 -13.95
CA ALA A 97 10.50 0.00 -13.02
C ALA A 97 10.51 -1.05 -11.90
N ILE A 98 10.85 -2.30 -12.22
CA ILE A 98 11.00 -3.38 -11.24
C ILE A 98 12.16 -3.07 -10.28
N ALA A 99 13.31 -2.66 -10.79
CA ALA A 99 14.48 -2.33 -9.98
C ALA A 99 14.20 -1.13 -9.03
N ASP A 100 13.51 -0.11 -9.52
CA ASP A 100 13.12 1.05 -8.73
C ASP A 100 12.15 0.67 -7.59
N GLU A 101 11.17 -0.20 -7.84
CA GLU A 101 10.24 -0.67 -6.82
C GLU A 101 10.93 -1.56 -5.78
N VAL A 102 11.80 -2.48 -6.20
CA VAL A 102 12.59 -3.32 -5.29
C VAL A 102 13.47 -2.45 -4.39
N ARG A 103 14.16 -1.46 -4.94
CA ARG A 103 14.99 -0.54 -4.15
C ARG A 103 14.15 0.20 -3.10
N LYS A 104 13.01 0.73 -3.48
CA LYS A 104 12.08 1.43 -2.59
C LYS A 104 11.61 0.53 -1.43
N LEU A 105 11.27 -0.72 -1.70
CA LEU A 105 10.84 -1.68 -0.68
C LEU A 105 12.00 -2.09 0.26
N LEU A 106 13.23 -2.14 -0.25
CA LEU A 106 14.43 -2.36 0.55
C LEU A 106 14.72 -1.17 1.48
N GLU A 107 14.63 0.06 0.96
CA GLU A 107 14.89 1.29 1.72
C GLU A 107 13.95 1.44 2.92
N VAL A 108 12.68 1.09 2.76
CA VAL A 108 11.68 1.14 3.85
C VAL A 108 11.66 -0.12 4.71
N GLY A 109 12.48 -1.11 4.42
CA GLY A 109 12.62 -2.33 5.23
C GLY A 109 11.49 -3.35 5.07
N PHE A 110 10.66 -3.24 4.04
CA PHE A 110 9.60 -4.22 3.77
C PHE A 110 10.12 -5.55 3.26
N ILE A 111 11.21 -5.52 2.53
CA ILE A 111 11.91 -6.69 2.02
C ILE A 111 13.40 -6.63 2.40
N ARG A 112 14.04 -7.77 2.41
CA ARG A 112 15.49 -7.88 2.58
C ARG A 112 16.06 -8.88 1.58
N GLU A 113 17.28 -8.67 1.19
CA GLU A 113 18.01 -9.63 0.39
C GLU A 113 18.35 -10.88 1.22
N VAL A 114 18.12 -12.04 0.67
CA VAL A 114 18.46 -13.33 1.27
C VAL A 114 19.17 -14.20 0.22
N TYR A 115 20.17 -14.93 0.67
CA TYR A 115 20.83 -15.94 -0.14
C TYR A 115 20.18 -17.29 0.14
N TYR A 116 19.79 -17.99 -0.92
CA TYR A 116 19.33 -19.36 -0.75
C TYR A 116 20.56 -20.25 -0.58
N PRO A 117 20.63 -21.08 0.47
CA PRO A 117 21.64 -22.12 0.52
C PRO A 117 21.39 -23.10 -0.64
N ASP A 118 22.46 -23.54 -1.29
CA ASP A 118 22.46 -24.52 -2.37
C ASP A 118 21.83 -25.85 -1.91
#